data_dfd003479437b593b14e639de808a71b
#
_entry.id   dfd003479437b593b14e639de808a71b
#
_cell.length_a   1.000
_cell.length_b   1.000
_cell.length_c   1.000
_cell.angle_alpha   90.00
_cell.angle_beta   90.00
_cell.angle_gamma   90.00
#
_symmetry.space_group_name_H-M   'P 1'
#
loop_
_entity.id
_entity.type
_entity.pdbx_description
1 polymer ?
#
loop_
_entity_poly.entity_id
_entity_poly.type
_entity_poly.pdbx_seq_one_letter_code
_entity_poly.pdbx_strand_id
1 'polypeptide(L)'
;VLIDGRPAAEGPLRGRVEARFVNSRRLLFASSGELGLSRSGGRPVITGRVGLNDYVARVIQREAGAEPPAAARALAVAARTYLVRHAGHGGGCYEIDDDSRAQRVSPAPPESANLRVAQWSDGLVLSGVVGRYHQTRSAPQQLAWQAAVAGAAEGARWDQILERAYGGAGFSVAGEADAGECQPLASAENWLAGRQAGWKRRLAGIPGFEAPVPLPRVCRLEHGNPYADIERGRIYATGIGSANERLTLAHEYLHFALANHPRGRDEDFVEETARSLLGTP
;
A
#
# COMPACT_ATOMS: atom_id res chain seq x y z
N VAL A 1 8.05 14.79 -29.18
CA VAL A 1 8.80 13.68 -28.58
C VAL A 1 9.73 13.13 -29.64
N LEU A 2 10.97 12.84 -29.24
CA LEU A 2 11.98 12.23 -30.11
C LEU A 2 12.38 10.88 -29.50
N ILE A 3 12.68 9.90 -30.35
CA ILE A 3 13.33 8.63 -29.98
C ILE A 3 14.65 8.57 -30.74
N ASP A 4 15.76 8.39 -30.03
CA ASP A 4 17.12 8.38 -30.59
C ASP A 4 17.37 9.56 -31.58
N GLY A 5 16.85 10.74 -31.22
CA GLY A 5 16.96 11.98 -31.97
C GLY A 5 15.99 12.13 -33.14
N ARG A 6 15.13 11.17 -33.42
CA ARG A 6 14.13 11.20 -34.51
C ARG A 6 12.71 11.45 -33.97
N PRO A 7 11.83 12.14 -34.69
CA PRO A 7 10.44 12.32 -34.29
C PRO A 7 9.76 10.97 -34.05
N ALA A 8 9.11 10.84 -32.88
CA ALA A 8 8.37 9.64 -32.51
C ALA A 8 6.98 9.60 -33.20
N ALA A 9 6.61 8.46 -33.73
CA ALA A 9 5.24 8.16 -34.10
C ALA A 9 4.40 7.80 -32.85
N GLU A 10 3.08 7.82 -32.98
CA GLU A 10 2.19 7.31 -31.95
C GLU A 10 2.39 5.80 -31.77
N GLY A 11 2.35 5.33 -30.52
CA GLY A 11 2.59 3.94 -30.14
C GLY A 11 3.62 3.79 -29.03
N PRO A 12 4.08 2.55 -28.77
CA PRO A 12 5.06 2.25 -27.73
C PRO A 12 6.38 2.98 -27.97
N LEU A 13 6.90 3.61 -26.92
CA LEU A 13 8.21 4.28 -26.92
C LEU A 13 9.29 3.25 -26.56
N ARG A 14 10.28 3.05 -27.45
CA ARG A 14 11.41 2.15 -27.22
C ARG A 14 12.72 2.84 -27.58
N GLY A 15 13.67 2.81 -26.65
CA GLY A 15 14.97 3.47 -26.81
C GLY A 15 15.14 4.70 -25.93
N ARG A 16 16.02 5.61 -26.34
CA ARG A 16 16.29 6.89 -25.63
C ARG A 16 15.27 7.92 -26.05
N VAL A 17 14.39 8.28 -25.13
CA VAL A 17 13.28 9.23 -25.37
C VAL A 17 13.67 10.63 -24.89
N GLU A 18 13.46 11.63 -25.75
CA GLU A 18 13.54 13.04 -25.41
C GLU A 18 12.15 13.66 -25.57
N ALA A 19 11.52 14.07 -24.48
CA ALA A 19 10.32 14.88 -24.51
C ALA A 19 10.69 16.36 -24.30
N ARG A 20 10.32 17.21 -25.26
CA ARG A 20 10.50 18.67 -25.20
C ARG A 20 9.15 19.32 -24.93
N PHE A 21 9.08 20.09 -23.87
CA PHE A 21 7.89 20.83 -23.48
C PHE A 21 7.88 22.22 -24.10
N VAL A 22 6.71 22.82 -24.22
CA VAL A 22 6.53 24.18 -24.76
C VAL A 22 7.32 25.24 -23.98
N ASN A 23 7.51 25.02 -22.66
CA ASN A 23 8.31 25.88 -21.79
C ASN A 23 9.83 25.61 -21.85
N SER A 24 10.31 25.00 -22.93
CA SER A 24 11.72 24.63 -23.16
C SER A 24 12.31 23.60 -22.19
N ARG A 25 11.53 23.06 -21.24
CA ARG A 25 11.98 21.93 -20.42
C ARG A 25 12.22 20.70 -21.30
N ARG A 26 13.22 19.94 -20.94
CA ARG A 26 13.53 18.65 -21.55
C ARG A 26 13.42 17.56 -20.50
N LEU A 27 12.88 16.43 -20.92
CA LEU A 27 12.84 15.20 -20.14
C LEU A 27 13.51 14.10 -20.95
N LEU A 28 14.58 13.53 -20.41
CA LEU A 28 15.33 12.44 -21.02
C LEU A 28 15.13 11.18 -20.20
N PHE A 29 14.78 10.07 -20.87
CA PHE A 29 14.63 8.78 -20.21
C PHE A 29 14.81 7.64 -21.21
N ALA A 30 14.99 6.42 -20.72
CA ALA A 30 14.92 5.21 -21.50
C ALA A 30 13.55 4.55 -21.30
N SER A 31 13.01 3.94 -22.35
CA SER A 31 11.78 3.17 -22.30
C SER A 31 11.95 1.87 -23.07
N SER A 32 11.42 0.78 -22.52
CA SER A 32 11.38 -0.54 -23.17
C SER A 32 10.03 -0.84 -23.81
N GLY A 33 9.14 0.15 -23.87
CA GLY A 33 7.80 0.06 -24.44
C GLY A 33 6.67 0.07 -23.42
N GLU A 34 6.98 0.20 -22.14
CA GLU A 34 6.02 0.40 -21.05
C GLU A 34 5.34 1.76 -21.11
N LEU A 35 5.98 2.73 -21.76
CA LEU A 35 5.42 4.04 -22.06
C LEU A 35 5.01 4.11 -23.52
N GLY A 36 3.94 4.83 -23.80
CA GLY A 36 3.40 5.06 -25.13
C GLY A 36 3.16 6.54 -25.42
N LEU A 37 3.29 6.93 -26.69
CA LEU A 37 2.92 8.25 -27.19
C LEU A 37 1.53 8.16 -27.82
N SER A 38 0.64 9.03 -27.41
CA SER A 38 -0.70 9.20 -27.99
C SER A 38 -1.03 10.67 -28.13
N ARG A 39 -2.23 10.99 -28.63
CA ARG A 39 -2.75 12.36 -28.67
C ARG A 39 -4.05 12.47 -27.89
N SER A 40 -4.14 13.52 -27.11
CA SER A 40 -5.38 13.91 -26.43
C SER A 40 -5.65 15.38 -26.71
N GLY A 41 -6.82 15.70 -27.27
CA GLY A 41 -7.14 17.08 -27.70
C GLY A 41 -6.12 17.68 -28.70
N GLY A 42 -5.55 16.85 -29.58
CA GLY A 42 -4.51 17.27 -30.54
C GLY A 42 -3.09 17.44 -29.97
N ARG A 43 -2.91 17.29 -28.66
CA ARG A 43 -1.61 17.43 -27.99
C ARG A 43 -0.97 16.07 -27.77
N PRO A 44 0.35 15.92 -27.93
CA PRO A 44 1.05 14.69 -27.62
C PRO A 44 1.01 14.42 -26.10
N VAL A 45 0.65 13.22 -25.71
CA VAL A 45 0.59 12.72 -24.34
C VAL A 45 1.42 11.45 -24.23
N ILE A 46 2.28 11.37 -23.24
CA ILE A 46 2.99 10.13 -22.91
C ILE A 46 2.22 9.47 -21.77
N THR A 47 1.77 8.26 -22.04
CA THR A 47 1.06 7.42 -21.06
C THR A 47 1.86 6.18 -20.76
N GLY A 48 1.71 5.63 -19.55
CA GLY A 48 2.32 4.38 -19.13
C GLY A 48 1.33 3.54 -18.35
N ARG A 49 1.45 2.23 -18.50
CA ARG A 49 0.75 1.26 -17.66
C ARG A 49 1.79 0.45 -16.91
N VAL A 50 1.83 0.61 -15.61
CA VAL A 50 2.82 -0.03 -14.73
C VAL A 50 2.10 -0.67 -13.54
N GLY A 51 2.72 -1.68 -12.93
CA GLY A 51 2.21 -2.27 -11.71
C GLY A 51 2.21 -1.25 -10.55
N LEU A 52 1.34 -1.45 -9.57
CA LEU A 52 1.18 -0.51 -8.46
C LEU A 52 2.47 -0.28 -7.67
N ASN A 53 3.23 -1.34 -7.39
CA ASN A 53 4.53 -1.22 -6.71
C ASN A 53 5.58 -0.52 -7.58
N ASP A 54 5.59 -0.76 -8.88
CA ASP A 54 6.47 -0.04 -9.83
C ASP A 54 6.13 1.46 -9.85
N TYR A 55 4.82 1.81 -9.85
CA TYR A 55 4.38 3.19 -9.75
C TYR A 55 4.85 3.87 -8.46
N VAL A 56 4.61 3.25 -7.30
CA VAL A 56 5.03 3.80 -6.00
C VAL A 56 6.56 3.96 -5.94
N ALA A 57 7.30 2.99 -6.45
CA ALA A 57 8.77 3.07 -6.53
C ALA A 57 9.24 4.25 -7.39
N ARG A 58 8.58 4.52 -8.52
CA ARG A 58 8.87 5.66 -9.40
C ARG A 58 8.53 7.01 -8.74
N VAL A 59 7.47 7.06 -7.92
CA VAL A 59 7.16 8.24 -7.10
C VAL A 59 8.25 8.48 -6.06
N ILE A 60 8.63 7.46 -5.29
CA ILE A 60 9.73 7.56 -4.30
C ILE A 60 11.01 8.03 -4.97
N GLN A 61 11.41 7.43 -6.09
CA GLN A 61 12.61 7.79 -6.85
C GLN A 61 12.59 9.25 -7.30
N ARG A 62 11.43 9.77 -7.65
CA ARG A 62 11.28 11.14 -8.16
C ARG A 62 11.24 12.17 -7.05
N GLU A 63 10.58 11.83 -5.95
CA GLU A 63 10.28 12.79 -4.87
C GLU A 63 11.32 12.79 -3.76
N ALA A 64 12.00 11.64 -3.49
CA ALA A 64 12.77 11.52 -2.28
C ALA A 64 14.02 10.62 -2.41
N GLY A 65 13.83 9.37 -2.81
CA GLY A 65 14.80 8.28 -2.72
C GLY A 65 14.45 7.28 -1.62
N ALA A 66 15.26 6.21 -1.53
CA ALA A 66 15.04 5.10 -0.61
C ALA A 66 15.60 5.34 0.81
N GLU A 67 16.28 6.44 1.04
CA GLU A 67 16.97 6.73 2.31
C GLU A 67 16.49 8.05 2.93
N PRO A 68 16.36 8.11 4.28
CA PRO A 68 16.51 6.99 5.22
C PRO A 68 15.30 6.04 5.18
N PRO A 69 15.47 4.73 5.50
CA PRO A 69 14.46 3.71 5.25
C PRO A 69 13.10 3.98 5.92
N ALA A 70 13.10 4.50 7.14
CA ALA A 70 11.86 4.82 7.86
C ALA A 70 11.06 5.93 7.16
N ALA A 71 11.73 6.98 6.70
CA ALA A 71 11.10 8.08 5.96
C ALA A 71 10.60 7.61 4.58
N ALA A 72 11.41 6.81 3.87
CA ALA A 72 11.04 6.25 2.57
C ALA A 72 9.81 5.33 2.65
N ARG A 73 9.72 4.49 3.70
CA ARG A 73 8.55 3.66 3.98
C ARG A 73 7.31 4.50 4.27
N ALA A 74 7.44 5.54 5.09
CA ALA A 74 6.34 6.45 5.35
C ALA A 74 5.84 7.15 4.06
N LEU A 75 6.77 7.61 3.21
CA LEU A 75 6.41 8.18 1.92
C LEU A 75 5.76 7.16 0.97
N ALA A 76 6.21 5.90 0.95
CA ALA A 76 5.60 4.85 0.14
C ALA A 76 4.12 4.65 0.49
N VAL A 77 3.80 4.55 1.78
CA VAL A 77 2.41 4.43 2.26
C VAL A 77 1.60 5.68 1.91
N ALA A 78 2.15 6.88 2.11
CA ALA A 78 1.47 8.12 1.76
C ALA A 78 1.20 8.24 0.25
N ALA A 79 2.20 7.92 -0.59
CA ALA A 79 2.07 7.98 -2.04
C ALA A 79 1.04 6.98 -2.57
N ARG A 80 1.03 5.75 -2.04
CA ARG A 80 0.02 4.73 -2.36
C ARG A 80 -1.38 5.18 -1.93
N THR A 81 -1.50 5.72 -0.72
CA THR A 81 -2.78 6.26 -0.22
C THR A 81 -3.30 7.36 -1.12
N TYR A 82 -2.42 8.30 -1.52
CA TYR A 82 -2.81 9.39 -2.42
C TYR A 82 -3.31 8.84 -3.77
N LEU A 83 -2.59 7.89 -4.38
CA LEU A 83 -3.03 7.27 -5.63
C LEU A 83 -4.43 6.66 -5.48
N VAL A 84 -4.62 5.78 -4.50
CA VAL A 84 -5.88 5.04 -4.28
C VAL A 84 -7.06 5.98 -3.98
N ARG A 85 -6.81 7.12 -3.32
CA ARG A 85 -7.87 8.05 -2.91
C ARG A 85 -8.14 9.18 -3.89
N HIS A 86 -7.20 9.47 -4.78
CA HIS A 86 -7.25 10.68 -5.62
C HIS A 86 -7.24 10.40 -7.13
N ALA A 87 -6.74 9.24 -7.54
CA ALA A 87 -6.71 8.87 -8.94
C ALA A 87 -8.11 8.60 -9.50
N GLY A 88 -8.29 8.89 -10.78
CA GLY A 88 -9.44 8.41 -11.55
C GLY A 88 -9.38 6.88 -11.71
N HIS A 89 -10.51 6.28 -12.04
CA HIS A 89 -10.62 4.85 -12.32
C HIS A 89 -11.09 4.62 -13.75
N GLY A 90 -10.34 3.82 -14.50
CA GLY A 90 -10.68 3.47 -15.87
C GLY A 90 -10.16 2.08 -16.25
N GLY A 91 -11.03 1.22 -16.78
CA GLY A 91 -10.62 -0.11 -17.27
C GLY A 91 -9.91 -1.00 -16.24
N GLY A 92 -10.28 -0.90 -14.96
CA GLY A 92 -9.63 -1.64 -13.87
C GLY A 92 -8.26 -1.09 -13.46
N CYS A 93 -7.92 0.13 -13.86
CA CYS A 93 -6.68 0.80 -13.52
C CYS A 93 -6.94 2.11 -12.78
N TYR A 94 -5.98 2.53 -11.96
CA TYR A 94 -5.89 3.90 -11.48
C TYR A 94 -5.34 4.80 -12.57
N GLU A 95 -5.94 5.97 -12.76
CA GLU A 95 -5.53 6.97 -13.74
C GLU A 95 -5.12 8.25 -13.02
N ILE A 96 -3.88 8.69 -13.21
CA ILE A 96 -3.33 9.87 -12.56
C ILE A 96 -2.33 10.61 -13.45
N ASP A 97 -2.32 11.91 -13.36
CA ASP A 97 -1.36 12.75 -14.08
C ASP A 97 -0.01 12.84 -13.36
N ASP A 98 1.08 12.85 -14.14
CA ASP A 98 2.43 13.18 -13.67
C ASP A 98 2.61 14.69 -13.64
N ASP A 99 2.13 15.35 -12.60
CA ASP A 99 2.31 16.78 -12.40
C ASP A 99 2.48 17.18 -10.91
N SER A 100 2.73 18.46 -10.66
CA SER A 100 2.94 18.99 -9.30
C SER A 100 1.65 19.13 -8.49
N ARG A 101 0.48 18.92 -9.09
CA ARG A 101 -0.83 18.97 -8.42
C ARG A 101 -1.27 17.58 -7.99
N ALA A 102 -0.74 16.57 -8.67
CA ALA A 102 -0.99 15.15 -8.36
C ALA A 102 0.27 14.53 -7.74
N GLN A 103 0.95 13.67 -8.47
CA GLN A 103 2.19 13.03 -8.04
C GLN A 103 3.24 13.10 -9.16
N ARG A 104 4.48 13.37 -8.79
CA ARG A 104 5.58 13.33 -9.74
C ARG A 104 6.13 11.91 -9.84
N VAL A 105 6.19 11.40 -11.06
CA VAL A 105 6.60 10.03 -11.35
C VAL A 105 7.92 10.04 -12.12
N SER A 106 8.87 9.21 -11.75
CA SER A 106 10.07 9.01 -12.56
C SER A 106 9.69 8.28 -13.86
N PRO A 107 10.01 8.83 -15.03
CA PRO A 107 9.77 8.12 -16.29
C PRO A 107 10.77 6.96 -16.47
N ALA A 108 11.92 7.00 -15.80
CA ALA A 108 12.89 5.91 -15.81
C ALA A 108 12.39 4.73 -14.96
N PRO A 109 12.79 3.50 -15.30
CA PRO A 109 12.55 2.35 -14.43
C PRO A 109 13.06 2.61 -13.02
N PRO A 110 12.38 2.10 -11.98
CA PRO A 110 12.79 2.35 -10.61
C PRO A 110 14.09 1.60 -10.28
N GLU A 111 14.93 2.24 -9.50
CA GLU A 111 16.08 1.59 -8.89
C GLU A 111 15.63 0.51 -7.90
N SER A 112 16.45 -0.54 -7.77
CA SER A 112 16.10 -1.70 -6.92
C SER A 112 15.84 -1.33 -5.45
N ALA A 113 16.49 -0.30 -4.93
CA ALA A 113 16.26 0.19 -3.57
C ALA A 113 14.84 0.77 -3.42
N ASN A 114 14.41 1.61 -4.35
CA ASN A 114 13.08 2.20 -4.37
C ASN A 114 11.99 1.13 -4.56
N LEU A 115 12.26 0.14 -5.42
CA LEU A 115 11.35 -0.99 -5.64
C LEU A 115 11.17 -1.84 -4.38
N ARG A 116 12.23 -2.12 -3.63
CA ARG A 116 12.12 -2.84 -2.35
C ARG A 116 11.27 -2.09 -1.32
N VAL A 117 11.40 -0.75 -1.24
CA VAL A 117 10.56 0.05 -0.34
C VAL A 117 9.09 -0.01 -0.76
N ALA A 118 8.81 0.09 -2.06
CA ALA A 118 7.45 -0.01 -2.58
C ALA A 118 6.83 -1.40 -2.35
N GLN A 119 7.60 -2.47 -2.58
CA GLN A 119 7.18 -3.85 -2.32
C GLN A 119 6.93 -4.11 -0.83
N TRP A 120 7.78 -3.54 0.04
CA TRP A 120 7.57 -3.63 1.49
C TRP A 120 6.21 -3.03 1.91
N SER A 121 5.77 -1.94 1.26
CA SER A 121 4.48 -1.30 1.53
C SER A 121 3.34 -1.87 0.69
N ASP A 122 3.49 -3.07 0.11
CA ASP A 122 2.49 -3.60 -0.83
C ASP A 122 1.10 -3.63 -0.22
N GLY A 123 0.16 -3.04 -0.96
CA GLY A 123 -1.21 -2.88 -0.51
C GLY A 123 -1.44 -1.87 0.63
N LEU A 124 -0.45 -1.49 1.42
CA LEU A 124 -0.64 -0.69 2.63
C LEU A 124 -1.02 0.76 2.33
N VAL A 125 -2.16 1.22 2.85
CA VAL A 125 -2.66 2.60 2.74
C VAL A 125 -3.16 3.13 4.08
N LEU A 126 -3.26 4.45 4.21
CA LEU A 126 -3.88 5.10 5.35
C LEU A 126 -5.40 5.15 5.18
N SER A 127 -6.15 4.90 6.25
CA SER A 127 -7.60 5.08 6.29
C SER A 127 -7.97 6.48 6.80
N GLY A 128 -9.08 7.02 6.28
CA GLY A 128 -9.62 8.31 6.73
C GLY A 128 -8.90 9.55 6.21
N VAL A 129 -7.81 9.41 5.43
CA VAL A 129 -7.00 10.53 4.90
C VAL A 129 -6.68 10.36 3.42
N VAL A 130 -6.24 11.43 2.76
CA VAL A 130 -5.89 11.42 1.33
C VAL A 130 -4.44 11.01 1.08
N GLY A 131 -3.58 11.03 2.08
CA GLY A 131 -2.15 10.70 1.92
C GLY A 131 -1.33 11.80 1.24
N ARG A 132 -1.68 13.07 1.41
CA ARG A 132 -0.93 14.19 0.83
C ARG A 132 0.47 14.28 1.40
N TYR A 133 1.43 14.65 0.56
CA TYR A 133 2.81 14.89 0.99
C TYR A 133 3.42 16.08 0.24
N HIS A 134 4.53 16.61 0.78
CA HIS A 134 5.29 17.72 0.19
C HIS A 134 6.75 17.63 0.63
N GLN A 135 7.67 18.19 -0.15
CA GLN A 135 9.10 18.17 0.18
C GLN A 135 9.42 18.89 1.51
N THR A 136 8.89 20.10 1.68
CA THR A 136 9.25 20.99 2.80
C THR A 136 8.06 21.49 3.60
N ARG A 137 6.89 21.63 2.95
CA ARG A 137 5.71 22.21 3.60
C ARG A 137 5.10 21.23 4.58
N SER A 138 5.00 21.64 5.83
CA SER A 138 4.19 21.00 6.84
C SER A 138 2.80 21.61 6.87
N ALA A 139 1.77 20.80 6.81
CA ALA A 139 0.37 21.18 6.95
C ALA A 139 -0.39 20.04 7.65
N PRO A 140 -1.54 20.30 8.27
CA PRO A 140 -2.38 19.25 8.81
C PRO A 140 -2.70 18.18 7.76
N GLN A 141 -2.66 16.92 8.13
CA GLN A 141 -2.93 15.78 7.25
C GLN A 141 -2.01 15.73 6.00
N GLN A 142 -0.73 16.09 6.18
CA GLN A 142 0.26 16.10 5.11
C GLN A 142 1.64 15.68 5.63
N LEU A 143 2.28 14.73 4.96
CA LEU A 143 3.65 14.33 5.24
C LEU A 143 4.62 15.36 4.63
N ALA A 144 5.47 15.97 5.46
CA ALA A 144 6.60 16.74 5.00
C ALA A 144 7.84 15.85 4.93
N TRP A 145 8.44 15.69 3.74
CA TRP A 145 9.59 14.79 3.56
C TRP A 145 10.77 15.16 4.46
N GLN A 146 11.11 16.44 4.55
CA GLN A 146 12.20 16.88 5.44
C GLN A 146 11.93 16.56 6.91
N ALA A 147 10.68 16.69 7.37
CA ALA A 147 10.30 16.32 8.74
C ALA A 147 10.36 14.80 8.94
N ALA A 148 9.99 14.01 7.92
CA ALA A 148 10.12 12.56 7.96
C ALA A 148 11.58 12.11 8.06
N VAL A 149 12.48 12.74 7.30
CA VAL A 149 13.93 12.49 7.36
C VAL A 149 14.49 12.85 8.74
N ALA A 150 14.13 14.02 9.28
CA ALA A 150 14.55 14.43 10.62
C ALA A 150 14.05 13.45 11.68
N GLY A 151 12.78 13.06 11.64
CA GLY A 151 12.22 12.07 12.56
C GLY A 151 12.92 10.71 12.47
N ALA A 152 13.25 10.27 11.26
CA ALA A 152 14.01 9.02 11.06
C ALA A 152 15.44 9.11 11.65
N ALA A 153 16.10 10.26 11.53
CA ALA A 153 17.41 10.50 12.15
C ALA A 153 17.34 10.50 13.68
N GLU A 154 16.21 10.87 14.25
CA GLU A 154 15.92 10.78 15.70
C GLU A 154 15.49 9.35 16.13
N GLY A 155 15.48 8.39 15.24
CA GLY A 155 15.10 7.00 15.51
C GLY A 155 13.59 6.71 15.42
N ALA A 156 12.78 7.64 14.89
CA ALA A 156 11.36 7.38 14.67
C ALA A 156 11.15 6.30 13.59
N ARG A 157 10.24 5.37 13.86
CA ARG A 157 9.81 4.38 12.90
C ARG A 157 8.86 5.01 11.88
N TRP A 158 8.65 4.35 10.75
CA TRP A 158 7.80 4.79 9.66
C TRP A 158 6.34 5.07 10.09
N ASP A 159 5.78 4.22 10.95
CA ASP A 159 4.43 4.37 11.52
C ASP A 159 4.31 5.59 12.43
N GLN A 160 5.32 5.85 13.27
CA GLN A 160 5.39 7.05 14.11
C GLN A 160 5.54 8.33 13.26
N ILE A 161 6.26 8.26 12.16
CA ILE A 161 6.35 9.38 11.19
C ILE A 161 4.97 9.66 10.57
N LEU A 162 4.24 8.61 10.17
CA LEU A 162 2.89 8.76 9.63
C LEU A 162 1.89 9.24 10.69
N GLU A 163 1.97 8.76 11.91
CA GLU A 163 1.13 9.22 13.02
C GLU A 163 1.33 10.73 13.29
N ARG A 164 2.58 11.21 13.28
CA ARG A 164 2.87 12.66 13.42
C ARG A 164 2.30 13.47 12.27
N ALA A 165 2.29 12.93 11.05
CA ALA A 165 1.83 13.64 9.86
C ALA A 165 0.30 13.62 9.68
N TYR A 166 -0.35 12.54 10.06
CA TYR A 166 -1.77 12.30 9.75
C TYR A 166 -2.65 12.07 10.98
N GLY A 167 -2.15 12.15 12.16
CA GLY A 167 -2.78 12.07 13.48
C GLY A 167 -4.13 11.34 13.53
N GLY A 168 -4.16 10.13 14.10
CA GLY A 168 -5.37 9.31 14.21
C GLY A 168 -5.79 8.58 12.92
N ALA A 169 -5.00 8.64 11.84
CA ALA A 169 -5.24 7.82 10.67
C ALA A 169 -4.92 6.35 10.98
N GLY A 170 -5.83 5.44 10.65
CA GLY A 170 -5.59 4.01 10.70
C GLY A 170 -4.84 3.52 9.45
N PHE A 171 -4.55 2.20 9.42
CA PHE A 171 -4.02 1.52 8.24
C PHE A 171 -5.08 0.60 7.65
N SER A 172 -5.08 0.49 6.32
CA SER A 172 -5.89 -0.45 5.56
C SER A 172 -5.12 -0.92 4.32
N VAL A 173 -5.68 -1.85 3.56
CA VAL A 173 -5.02 -2.35 2.34
C VAL A 173 -5.70 -1.78 1.10
N ALA A 174 -4.91 -1.37 0.09
CA ALA A 174 -5.41 -0.83 -1.16
C ALA A 174 -6.26 -1.86 -1.93
N GLY A 175 -7.37 -1.43 -2.43
CA GLY A 175 -8.35 -2.31 -3.11
C GLY A 175 -9.59 -2.60 -2.27
N GLU A 176 -9.60 -2.20 -0.99
CA GLU A 176 -10.68 -2.50 -0.06
C GLU A 176 -11.76 -1.44 0.03
N ALA A 177 -11.39 -0.18 -0.09
CA ALA A 177 -12.32 0.93 0.08
C ALA A 177 -13.38 1.00 -1.03
N ASP A 178 -13.10 0.41 -2.18
CA ASP A 178 -14.00 0.35 -3.33
C ASP A 178 -14.59 -1.05 -3.57
N ALA A 179 -14.11 -2.07 -2.87
CA ALA A 179 -14.78 -3.37 -2.81
C ALA A 179 -16.01 -3.22 -1.90
N GLY A 180 -17.03 -2.55 -2.41
CA GLY A 180 -18.31 -2.31 -1.71
C GLY A 180 -19.01 -3.59 -1.25
N GLU A 181 -18.56 -4.75 -1.66
CA GLU A 181 -19.10 -6.05 -1.27
C GLU A 181 -17.97 -7.01 -0.90
N CYS A 182 -17.95 -7.37 0.39
CA CYS A 182 -17.21 -8.52 0.86
C CYS A 182 -17.69 -9.76 0.09
N GLN A 183 -16.86 -10.34 -0.75
CA GLN A 183 -17.12 -11.67 -1.30
C GLN A 183 -16.84 -12.71 -0.21
N PRO A 184 -17.87 -13.38 0.35
CA PRO A 184 -17.68 -14.27 1.48
C PRO A 184 -16.77 -15.45 1.13
N LEU A 185 -15.77 -15.69 1.97
CA LEU A 185 -14.95 -16.90 1.94
C LEU A 185 -15.50 -17.91 2.94
N ALA A 186 -16.63 -18.54 2.58
CA ALA A 186 -17.41 -19.42 3.45
C ALA A 186 -16.58 -20.57 4.08
N SER A 187 -15.59 -21.10 3.35
CA SER A 187 -14.68 -22.12 3.87
C SER A 187 -13.85 -21.62 5.06
N ALA A 188 -13.42 -20.35 5.01
CA ALA A 188 -12.65 -19.72 6.09
C ALA A 188 -13.55 -19.33 7.28
N GLU A 189 -14.75 -18.83 7.02
CA GLU A 189 -15.75 -18.57 8.09
C GLU A 189 -16.09 -19.84 8.86
N ASN A 190 -16.38 -20.94 8.15
CA ASN A 190 -16.67 -22.23 8.76
C ASN A 190 -15.48 -22.78 9.56
N TRP A 191 -14.26 -22.59 9.04
CA TRP A 191 -13.05 -23.02 9.71
C TRP A 191 -12.81 -22.24 11.03
N LEU A 192 -13.00 -20.91 11.03
CA LEU A 192 -12.93 -20.07 12.24
C LEU A 192 -14.01 -20.49 13.26
N ALA A 193 -15.25 -20.65 12.81
CA ALA A 193 -16.37 -21.05 13.68
C ALA A 193 -16.09 -22.38 14.37
N GLY A 194 -15.55 -23.36 13.65
CA GLY A 194 -15.17 -24.64 14.21
C GLY A 194 -14.06 -24.60 15.26
N ARG A 195 -13.25 -23.53 15.28
CA ARG A 195 -12.11 -23.40 16.20
C ARG A 195 -12.37 -22.45 17.37
N GLN A 196 -13.30 -21.52 17.24
CA GLN A 196 -13.56 -20.47 18.21
C GLN A 196 -13.72 -20.97 19.64
N ALA A 197 -14.51 -22.04 19.86
CA ALA A 197 -14.73 -22.57 21.20
C ALA A 197 -13.45 -23.11 21.86
N GLY A 198 -12.61 -23.78 21.07
CA GLY A 198 -11.29 -24.26 21.52
C GLY A 198 -10.33 -23.14 21.83
N TRP A 199 -10.25 -22.15 20.94
CA TRP A 199 -9.39 -20.97 21.10
C TRP A 199 -9.83 -20.11 22.27
N LYS A 200 -11.14 -19.91 22.47
CA LYS A 200 -11.67 -19.20 23.64
C LYS A 200 -11.16 -19.80 24.96
N ARG A 201 -11.15 -21.14 25.07
CA ARG A 201 -10.63 -21.81 26.29
C ARG A 201 -9.12 -21.62 26.44
N ARG A 202 -8.36 -21.70 25.35
CA ARG A 202 -6.89 -21.58 25.38
C ARG A 202 -6.42 -20.15 25.66
N LEU A 203 -7.16 -19.16 25.19
CA LEU A 203 -6.83 -17.74 25.30
C LEU A 203 -7.43 -17.08 26.55
N ALA A 204 -8.32 -17.76 27.27
CA ALA A 204 -9.04 -17.20 28.44
C ALA A 204 -8.12 -16.64 29.55
N GLY A 205 -6.87 -17.10 29.63
CA GLY A 205 -5.86 -16.61 30.59
C GLY A 205 -5.08 -15.38 30.11
N ILE A 206 -5.27 -14.94 28.88
CA ILE A 206 -4.56 -13.76 28.34
C ILE A 206 -5.34 -12.50 28.74
N PRO A 207 -4.72 -11.54 29.46
CA PRO A 207 -5.37 -10.29 29.83
C PRO A 207 -5.87 -9.54 28.59
N GLY A 208 -7.10 -9.00 28.64
CA GLY A 208 -7.69 -8.27 27.51
C GLY A 208 -8.13 -9.13 26.33
N PHE A 209 -8.10 -10.46 26.45
CA PHE A 209 -8.70 -11.35 25.45
C PHE A 209 -10.22 -11.25 25.50
N GLU A 210 -10.82 -10.95 24.34
CA GLU A 210 -12.27 -10.99 24.14
C GLU A 210 -12.57 -11.75 22.84
N ALA A 211 -13.29 -12.88 22.98
CA ALA A 211 -13.73 -13.59 21.79
C ALA A 211 -14.71 -12.73 20.97
N PRO A 212 -14.44 -12.41 19.71
CA PRO A 212 -15.30 -11.54 18.92
C PRO A 212 -16.69 -12.18 18.74
N VAL A 213 -17.74 -11.38 19.04
CA VAL A 213 -19.15 -11.74 18.88
C VAL A 213 -19.90 -10.56 18.23
N PRO A 214 -20.45 -10.71 17.01
CA PRO A 214 -20.34 -11.92 16.17
C PRO A 214 -18.91 -12.21 15.71
N LEU A 215 -18.66 -13.40 15.17
CA LEU A 215 -17.42 -13.70 14.48
C LEU A 215 -17.22 -12.72 13.31
N PRO A 216 -15.97 -12.26 13.06
CA PRO A 216 -15.69 -11.46 11.91
C PRO A 216 -16.04 -12.21 10.61
N ARG A 217 -16.61 -11.52 9.65
CA ARG A 217 -16.83 -12.08 8.32
C ARG A 217 -15.49 -12.24 7.61
N VAL A 218 -15.32 -13.35 6.89
CA VAL A 218 -14.11 -13.54 6.10
C VAL A 218 -14.41 -13.27 4.64
N CYS A 219 -13.75 -12.27 4.11
CA CYS A 219 -13.88 -11.81 2.74
C CYS A 219 -12.71 -12.35 1.90
N ARG A 220 -12.99 -12.73 0.66
CA ARG A 220 -11.96 -13.14 -0.29
C ARG A 220 -11.10 -11.95 -0.68
N LEU A 221 -9.80 -12.13 -0.54
CA LEU A 221 -8.78 -11.22 -1.07
C LEU A 221 -8.20 -11.85 -2.34
N GLU A 222 -8.34 -11.17 -3.47
CA GLU A 222 -7.79 -11.69 -4.73
C GLU A 222 -6.29 -11.41 -4.85
N HIS A 223 -5.84 -10.28 -4.31
CA HIS A 223 -4.45 -9.84 -4.35
C HIS A 223 -4.08 -9.08 -3.07
N GLY A 224 -2.82 -9.11 -2.66
CA GLY A 224 -2.30 -8.41 -1.50
C GLY A 224 -2.11 -9.30 -0.28
N ASN A 225 -1.73 -8.68 0.85
CA ASN A 225 -1.54 -9.37 2.11
C ASN A 225 -2.87 -9.47 2.87
N PRO A 226 -3.20 -10.60 3.47
CA PRO A 226 -4.33 -10.74 4.39
C PRO A 226 -4.28 -9.73 5.53
N TYR A 227 -5.44 -9.31 6.05
CA TYR A 227 -5.54 -8.31 7.11
C TYR A 227 -6.89 -8.32 7.82
N ALA A 228 -6.92 -7.74 9.03
CA ALA A 228 -8.10 -7.55 9.85
C ALA A 228 -8.63 -6.10 9.76
N ASP A 229 -9.87 -5.93 9.31
CA ASP A 229 -10.63 -4.67 9.39
C ASP A 229 -11.53 -4.72 10.62
N ILE A 230 -10.98 -4.30 11.75
CA ILE A 230 -11.65 -4.40 13.06
C ILE A 230 -12.91 -3.53 13.07
N GLU A 231 -12.87 -2.34 12.46
CA GLU A 231 -13.99 -1.40 12.45
C GLU A 231 -15.22 -1.96 11.72
N ARG A 232 -14.99 -2.69 10.62
CA ARG A 232 -16.06 -3.32 9.84
C ARG A 232 -16.37 -4.75 10.24
N GLY A 233 -15.63 -5.31 11.19
CA GLY A 233 -15.80 -6.71 11.62
C GLY A 233 -15.47 -7.71 10.52
N ARG A 234 -14.42 -7.47 9.72
CA ARG A 234 -14.05 -8.27 8.55
C ARG A 234 -12.59 -8.71 8.60
N ILE A 235 -12.32 -9.92 8.11
CA ILE A 235 -10.98 -10.41 7.80
C ILE A 235 -10.92 -10.61 6.29
N TYR A 236 -9.88 -10.12 5.66
CA TYR A 236 -9.62 -10.35 4.24
C TYR A 236 -8.50 -11.40 4.11
N ALA A 237 -8.80 -12.51 3.41
CA ALA A 237 -7.89 -13.63 3.29
C ALA A 237 -7.91 -14.22 1.86
N THR A 238 -6.75 -14.70 1.40
CA THR A 238 -6.60 -15.28 0.07
C THR A 238 -7.17 -16.70 -0.01
N GLY A 239 -7.16 -17.43 1.10
CA GLY A 239 -7.63 -18.81 1.16
C GLY A 239 -7.46 -19.45 2.54
N ILE A 240 -7.62 -20.77 2.58
CA ILE A 240 -7.46 -21.61 3.79
C ILE A 240 -6.95 -23.04 3.45
N GLY A 241 -6.58 -23.29 2.21
CA GLY A 241 -6.14 -24.60 1.75
C GLY A 241 -4.80 -25.04 2.32
N SER A 242 -3.86 -24.12 2.50
CA SER A 242 -2.51 -24.38 3.01
C SER A 242 -2.41 -24.17 4.54
N ALA A 243 -1.33 -24.69 5.14
CA ALA A 243 -1.01 -24.43 6.55
C ALA A 243 -0.72 -22.95 6.80
N ASN A 244 -0.04 -22.30 5.84
CA ASN A 244 0.30 -20.88 5.93
C ASN A 244 -0.95 -19.99 5.87
N GLU A 245 -1.89 -20.26 4.98
CA GLU A 245 -3.16 -19.51 4.93
C GLU A 245 -3.98 -19.64 6.21
N ARG A 246 -3.96 -20.84 6.83
CA ARG A 246 -4.61 -21.06 8.13
C ARG A 246 -3.91 -20.32 9.26
N LEU A 247 -2.58 -20.25 9.23
CA LEU A 247 -1.81 -19.48 10.20
C LEU A 247 -2.13 -17.99 10.07
N THR A 248 -2.11 -17.47 8.86
CA THR A 248 -2.45 -16.08 8.58
C THR A 248 -3.88 -15.76 9.01
N LEU A 249 -4.86 -16.62 8.70
CA LEU A 249 -6.24 -16.40 9.13
C LEU A 249 -6.39 -16.43 10.67
N ALA A 250 -5.62 -17.26 11.37
CA ALA A 250 -5.58 -17.26 12.83
C ALA A 250 -4.94 -15.99 13.38
N HIS A 251 -3.89 -15.49 12.74
CA HIS A 251 -3.22 -14.24 13.06
C HIS A 251 -4.21 -13.06 12.94
N GLU A 252 -4.90 -12.93 11.82
CA GLU A 252 -5.88 -11.86 11.61
C GLU A 252 -7.07 -11.94 12.59
N TYR A 253 -7.52 -13.14 12.93
CA TYR A 253 -8.53 -13.33 13.97
C TYR A 253 -8.04 -12.83 15.35
N LEU A 254 -6.77 -13.02 15.66
CA LEU A 254 -6.22 -12.59 16.94
C LEU A 254 -6.16 -11.07 17.08
N HIS A 255 -6.03 -10.30 16.02
CA HIS A 255 -6.16 -8.85 16.07
C HIS A 255 -7.54 -8.40 16.59
N PHE A 256 -8.61 -9.13 16.26
CA PHE A 256 -9.93 -8.91 16.88
C PHE A 256 -9.98 -9.36 18.32
N ALA A 257 -9.51 -10.57 18.58
CA ALA A 257 -9.61 -11.21 19.90
C ALA A 257 -8.74 -10.53 20.96
N LEU A 258 -7.68 -9.84 20.54
CA LEU A 258 -6.70 -9.14 21.39
C LEU A 258 -6.73 -7.62 21.17
N ALA A 259 -7.80 -7.06 20.61
CA ALA A 259 -7.90 -5.63 20.35
C ALA A 259 -7.69 -4.77 21.61
N ASN A 260 -8.08 -5.29 22.77
CA ASN A 260 -7.93 -4.64 24.08
C ASN A 260 -6.66 -5.09 24.84
N HIS A 261 -5.84 -5.96 24.26
CA HIS A 261 -4.57 -6.37 24.87
C HIS A 261 -3.47 -5.34 24.59
N PRO A 262 -2.59 -4.97 25.58
CA PRO A 262 -1.52 -4.00 25.34
C PRO A 262 -0.57 -4.35 24.20
N ARG A 263 -0.37 -5.65 23.94
CA ARG A 263 0.42 -6.17 22.83
C ARG A 263 -0.43 -6.69 21.65
N GLY A 264 -1.72 -6.39 21.58
CA GLY A 264 -2.59 -6.86 20.50
C GLY A 264 -2.27 -6.30 19.11
N ARG A 265 -1.40 -5.28 19.03
CA ARG A 265 -0.84 -4.70 17.80
C ARG A 265 0.65 -5.05 17.59
N ASP A 266 1.23 -5.87 18.45
CA ASP A 266 2.60 -6.36 18.34
C ASP A 266 2.55 -7.61 17.45
N GLU A 267 3.01 -7.47 16.22
CA GLU A 267 2.94 -8.51 15.20
C GLU A 267 3.67 -9.80 15.62
N ASP A 268 4.80 -9.69 16.31
CA ASP A 268 5.55 -10.85 16.78
C ASP A 268 4.75 -11.61 17.86
N PHE A 269 4.11 -10.89 18.77
CA PHE A 269 3.27 -11.49 19.79
C PHE A 269 2.02 -12.17 19.21
N VAL A 270 1.38 -11.53 18.25
CA VAL A 270 0.19 -12.07 17.56
C VAL A 270 0.56 -13.30 16.75
N GLU A 271 1.67 -13.25 16.02
CA GLU A 271 2.17 -14.38 15.22
C GLU A 271 2.56 -15.58 16.11
N GLU A 272 3.29 -15.36 17.21
CA GLU A 272 3.64 -16.41 18.17
C GLU A 272 2.39 -17.05 18.79
N THR A 273 1.40 -16.23 19.13
CA THR A 273 0.12 -16.69 19.66
C THR A 273 -0.64 -17.51 18.62
N ALA A 274 -0.66 -17.09 17.36
CA ALA A 274 -1.30 -17.82 16.26
C ALA A 274 -0.65 -19.19 16.05
N ARG A 275 0.69 -19.26 16.02
CA ARG A 275 1.46 -20.51 15.93
C ARG A 275 1.12 -21.45 17.10
N SER A 276 1.11 -20.94 18.30
CA SER A 276 0.72 -21.71 19.50
C SER A 276 -0.68 -22.27 19.36
N LEU A 277 -1.67 -21.50 18.89
CA LEU A 277 -3.04 -21.97 18.69
C LEU A 277 -3.15 -23.10 17.68
N LEU A 278 -2.34 -23.12 16.65
CA LEU A 278 -2.34 -24.12 15.60
C LEU A 278 -1.45 -25.34 15.91
N GLY A 279 -0.61 -25.24 16.95
CA GLY A 279 0.37 -26.28 17.28
C GLY A 279 1.49 -26.39 16.25
N THR A 280 1.78 -25.29 15.57
CA THR A 280 2.91 -25.16 14.63
C THR A 280 4.13 -24.64 15.39
N PRO A 281 5.32 -25.25 15.24
CA PRO A 281 6.54 -24.79 15.89
C PRO A 281 7.01 -23.42 15.37
#